data_54c4dcb2204fd0895baa23b2f4af4555
#
_entry.id   54c4dcb2204fd0895baa23b2f4af4555
#
_cell.length_a   1.000
_cell.length_b   1.000
_cell.length_c   1.000
_cell.angle_alpha   90.00
_cell.angle_beta   90.00
_cell.angle_gamma   90.00
#
_symmetry.space_group_name_H-M   'P 1'
#
loop_
_entity.id
_entity.type
_entity.pdbx_description
1 polymer ?
#
loop_
_entity_poly.entity_id
_entity_poly.type
_entity_poly.pdbx_seq_one_letter_code
_entity_poly.pdbx_strand_id
1 'polypeptide(L)'
;VSPEPAANIDDLRLEIDELDATILAAVQRRTEVSRIIGKARMASGGTRLVHSREMKVIERYSELGPEGKDLAMLLLRLGRGRLGH
;
A
#
# COMPACT_ATOMS: atom_id res chain seq x y z
N VAL A 1 30.14 -13.85 6.46
CA VAL A 1 29.60 -13.78 6.44
C VAL A 1 28.65 -14.29 6.66
N SER A 2 28.26 -14.61 6.87
CA SER A 2 27.49 -15.18 7.02
C SER A 2 26.52 -15.28 7.22
N PRO A 3 26.10 -15.31 6.90
CA PRO A 3 25.08 -15.29 6.75
C PRO A 3 24.32 -16.06 7.53
N GLU A 4 23.63 -16.37 7.63
CA GLU A 4 22.87 -17.07 8.28
C GLU A 4 22.70 -18.29 7.81
N PRO A 5 23.43 -18.93 7.70
CA PRO A 5 23.41 -20.16 7.22
C PRO A 5 22.45 -20.97 7.89
N ALA A 6 22.60 -21.32 8.90
CA ALA A 6 21.70 -22.16 9.52
C ALA A 6 20.66 -21.29 10.11
N ALA A 7 20.08 -20.53 9.30
CA ALA A 7 19.13 -19.58 9.77
C ALA A 7 18.12 -20.22 10.68
N ASN A 8 17.87 -19.59 11.79
CA ASN A 8 16.88 -20.05 12.73
C ASN A 8 15.51 -19.64 12.18
N ILE A 9 14.73 -20.61 11.81
CA ILE A 9 13.42 -20.34 11.19
C ILE A 9 12.50 -19.57 12.11
N ASP A 10 12.54 -19.86 13.40
CA ASP A 10 11.69 -19.14 14.34
C ASP A 10 12.07 -17.66 14.42
N ASP A 11 13.37 -17.36 14.41
CA ASP A 11 13.80 -15.96 14.41
C ASP A 11 13.38 -15.26 13.14
N LEU A 12 13.47 -15.95 12.01
CA LEU A 12 13.05 -15.37 10.73
C LEU A 12 11.55 -15.12 10.71
N ARG A 13 10.77 -16.00 11.33
CA ARG A 13 9.33 -15.79 11.42
C ARG A 13 9.00 -14.58 12.30
N LEU A 14 9.77 -14.38 13.36
CA LEU A 14 9.58 -13.18 14.18
C LEU A 14 9.86 -11.93 13.38
N GLU A 15 10.87 -11.98 12.53
CA GLU A 15 11.16 -10.84 11.66
C GLU A 15 10.00 -10.61 10.69
N ILE A 16 9.43 -11.68 10.15
CA ILE A 16 8.26 -11.54 9.26
C ILE A 16 7.11 -10.88 10.03
N ASP A 17 6.88 -11.29 11.28
CA ASP A 17 5.81 -10.72 12.07
C ASP A 17 6.02 -9.22 12.27
N GLU A 18 7.26 -8.80 12.50
CA GLU A 18 7.57 -7.39 12.67
C GLU A 18 7.35 -6.63 11.37
N LEU A 19 7.76 -7.23 10.25
CA LEU A 19 7.57 -6.61 8.95
C LEU A 19 6.09 -6.48 8.62
N ASP A 20 5.32 -7.52 8.94
CA ASP A 20 3.88 -7.47 8.71
C ASP A 20 3.22 -6.37 9.52
N ALA A 21 3.65 -6.19 10.77
CA ALA A 21 3.12 -5.12 11.60
C ALA A 21 3.42 -3.75 10.98
N THR A 22 4.62 -3.60 10.43
CA THR A 22 5.03 -2.37 9.77
C THR A 22 4.20 -2.14 8.51
N ILE A 23 4.03 -3.19 7.71
CA ILE A 23 3.23 -3.10 6.49
C ILE A 23 1.79 -2.74 6.81
N LEU A 24 1.21 -3.41 7.80
CA LEU A 24 -0.17 -3.16 8.19
C LEU A 24 -0.36 -1.71 8.64
N ALA A 25 0.54 -1.22 9.50
CA ALA A 25 0.45 0.15 9.98
C ALA A 25 0.60 1.14 8.83
N ALA A 26 1.51 0.85 7.89
CA ALA A 26 1.70 1.72 6.74
C ALA A 26 0.48 1.72 5.83
N VAL A 27 -0.13 0.56 5.61
CA VAL A 27 -1.33 0.47 4.78
C VAL A 27 -2.48 1.24 5.43
N GLN A 28 -2.64 1.11 6.74
CA GLN A 28 -3.69 1.82 7.46
C GLN A 28 -3.50 3.34 7.37
N ARG A 29 -2.28 3.80 7.56
CA ARG A 29 -2.01 5.25 7.47
C ARG A 29 -2.17 5.74 6.04
N ARG A 30 -1.68 4.98 5.08
CA ARG A 30 -1.83 5.35 3.68
C ARG A 30 -3.31 5.47 3.29
N THR A 31 -4.12 4.52 3.74
CA THR A 31 -5.56 4.53 3.49
C THR A 31 -6.20 5.78 4.09
N GLU A 32 -5.82 6.10 5.32
CA GLU A 32 -6.35 7.27 6.01
C GLU A 32 -5.98 8.56 5.29
N VAL A 33 -4.70 8.70 4.93
CA VAL A 33 -4.23 9.89 4.23
C VAL A 33 -4.92 10.02 2.87
N SER A 34 -5.05 8.91 2.16
CA SER A 34 -5.68 8.91 0.85
C SER A 34 -7.14 9.39 0.95
N ARG A 35 -7.85 8.96 1.99
CA ARG A 35 -9.24 9.38 2.20
C ARG A 35 -9.33 10.86 2.54
N ILE A 36 -8.36 11.35 3.32
CA ILE A 36 -8.31 12.78 3.65
C ILE A 36 -8.11 13.60 2.37
N ILE A 37 -7.18 13.16 1.52
CA ILE A 37 -6.92 13.84 0.25
C ILE A 37 -8.17 13.82 -0.62
N GLY A 38 -8.85 12.67 -0.68
CA GLY A 38 -10.08 12.55 -1.46
C GLY A 38 -11.14 13.52 -1.01
N LYS A 39 -11.34 13.64 0.30
CA LYS A 39 -12.33 14.57 0.84
C LYS A 39 -11.96 16.02 0.55
N ALA A 40 -10.69 16.36 0.72
CA ALA A 40 -10.24 17.73 0.46
C ALA A 40 -10.44 18.07 -1.01
N ARG A 41 -10.16 17.12 -1.90
CA ARG A 41 -10.33 17.36 -3.34
C ARG A 41 -11.80 17.51 -3.70
N MET A 42 -12.66 16.69 -3.13
CA MET A 42 -14.10 16.79 -3.37
C MET A 42 -14.63 18.12 -2.86
N ALA A 43 -14.16 18.58 -1.71
CA ALA A 43 -14.60 19.85 -1.14
C ALA A 43 -14.23 21.03 -2.01
N SER A 44 -13.15 20.93 -2.79
CA SER A 44 -12.76 22.02 -3.69
C SER A 44 -13.29 21.82 -5.10
N GLY A 45 -14.25 20.90 -5.27
CA GLY A 45 -14.88 20.71 -6.58
C GLY A 45 -14.17 19.75 -7.51
N GLY A 46 -13.12 19.11 -7.03
CA GLY A 46 -12.41 18.16 -7.85
C GLY A 46 -12.99 16.76 -7.78
N THR A 47 -12.24 15.80 -8.32
CA THR A 47 -12.69 14.42 -8.35
C THR A 47 -11.87 13.61 -7.39
N ARG A 48 -12.46 12.51 -6.93
CA ARG A 48 -11.78 11.59 -6.02
C ARG A 48 -10.69 10.80 -6.75
N LEU A 49 -10.84 10.62 -8.06
CA LEU A 49 -9.90 9.83 -8.84
C LEU A 49 -9.04 10.71 -9.71
N VAL A 50 -7.73 10.52 -9.64
CA VAL A 50 -6.80 11.21 -10.51
C VAL A 50 -6.00 10.12 -11.21
N HIS A 51 -6.37 9.86 -12.45
CA HIS A 51 -5.83 8.75 -13.22
C HIS A 51 -4.31 8.77 -13.33
N SER A 52 -3.73 9.93 -13.61
CA SER A 52 -2.27 10.01 -13.76
C SER A 52 -1.56 9.65 -12.45
N ARG A 53 -2.14 10.03 -11.32
CA ARG A 53 -1.56 9.68 -10.02
C ARG A 53 -1.65 8.18 -9.77
N GLU A 54 -2.78 7.58 -10.15
CA GLU A 54 -2.95 6.15 -9.97
C GLU A 54 -1.97 5.36 -10.81
N MET A 55 -1.71 5.82 -12.04
CA MET A 55 -0.74 5.14 -12.89
C MET A 55 0.65 5.18 -12.29
N LYS A 56 1.02 6.28 -11.66
CA LYS A 56 2.32 6.38 -11.00
C LYS A 56 2.44 5.40 -9.82
N VAL A 57 1.34 5.22 -9.10
CA VAL A 57 1.35 4.27 -7.98
C VAL A 57 1.53 2.85 -8.51
N ILE A 58 0.80 2.49 -9.56
CA ILE A 58 0.92 1.16 -10.15
C ILE A 58 2.34 0.94 -10.63
N GLU A 59 2.94 1.93 -11.28
CA GLU A 59 4.30 1.83 -11.77
C GLU A 59 5.29 1.61 -10.63
N ARG A 60 5.09 2.31 -9.53
CA ARG A 60 5.98 2.17 -8.37
C ARG A 60 6.01 0.74 -7.85
N TYR A 61 4.83 0.13 -7.74
CA TYR A 61 4.75 -1.22 -7.19
C TYR A 61 5.14 -2.30 -8.20
N SER A 62 5.33 -1.92 -9.47
CA SER A 62 5.76 -2.88 -10.47
C SER A 62 7.13 -3.47 -10.16
N GLU A 63 7.89 -2.82 -9.28
CA GLU A 63 9.17 -3.37 -8.85
C GLU A 63 9.04 -4.71 -8.16
N LEU A 64 7.84 -5.02 -7.66
CA LEU A 64 7.59 -6.30 -7.02
C LEU A 64 7.30 -7.42 -8.02
N GLY A 65 7.28 -7.10 -9.31
CA GLY A 65 6.94 -8.08 -10.32
C GLY A 65 5.46 -8.06 -10.64
N PRO A 66 4.93 -9.13 -11.21
CA PRO A 66 3.52 -9.16 -11.64
C PRO A 66 2.53 -8.88 -10.51
N GLU A 67 2.82 -9.36 -9.31
CA GLU A 67 1.92 -9.15 -8.18
C GLU A 67 1.89 -7.69 -7.73
N GLY A 68 2.90 -6.92 -8.13
CA GLY A 68 2.97 -5.51 -7.74
C GLY A 68 1.77 -4.71 -8.22
N LYS A 69 1.30 -5.00 -9.44
CA LYS A 69 0.13 -4.31 -9.96
C LYS A 69 -1.10 -4.64 -9.11
N ASP A 70 -1.27 -5.90 -8.74
CA ASP A 70 -2.40 -6.31 -7.93
C ASP A 70 -2.38 -5.61 -6.58
N LEU A 71 -1.21 -5.54 -5.96
CA LEU A 71 -1.07 -4.86 -4.68
C LEU A 71 -1.40 -3.37 -4.84
N ALA A 72 -0.88 -2.74 -5.89
CA ALA A 72 -1.16 -1.32 -6.14
C ALA A 72 -2.65 -1.07 -6.28
N MET A 73 -3.34 -1.92 -7.04
CA MET A 73 -4.77 -1.78 -7.25
C MET A 73 -5.54 -1.92 -5.95
N LEU A 74 -5.11 -2.85 -5.09
CA LEU A 74 -5.75 -3.05 -3.80
C LEU A 74 -5.56 -1.82 -2.91
N LEU A 75 -4.33 -1.28 -2.86
CA LEU A 75 -4.06 -0.10 -2.06
C LEU A 75 -4.85 1.10 -2.54
N LEU A 76 -4.96 1.26 -3.86
CA LEU A 76 -5.76 2.34 -4.43
C LEU A 76 -7.23 2.19 -4.06
N ARG A 77 -7.74 0.96 -4.12
CA ARG A 77 -9.13 0.71 -3.77
C ARG A 77 -9.41 1.00 -2.30
N LEU A 78 -8.49 0.62 -1.42
CA LEU A 78 -8.64 0.92 0.00
C LEU A 78 -8.69 2.42 0.24
N GLY A 79 -7.85 3.17 -0.48
CA GLY A 79 -7.80 4.62 -0.34
C GLY A 79 -9.06 5.31 -0.82
N ARG A 80 -9.70 4.76 -1.86
CA ARG A 80 -10.95 5.33 -2.35
C ARG A 80 -12.09 5.10 -1.38
N GLY A 81 -12.01 4.04 -0.63
CA GLY A 81 -13.10 3.66 0.21
C GLY A 81 -14.24 3.11 -0.63
N ARG A 82 -15.46 3.36 -0.22
CA ARG A 82 -16.62 2.85 -0.93
C ARG A 82 -17.13 3.88 -1.90
N LEU A 83 -16.60 3.87 -3.08
CA LEU A 83 -17.08 4.79 -4.11
C LEU A 83 -18.53 4.50 -4.42
N GLY A 84 -19.31 5.53 -4.50
CA GLY A 84 -20.72 5.39 -4.84
C GLY A 84 -21.61 4.97 -3.71
N HIS A 85 -21.08 4.92 -2.54
CA HIS A 85 -21.86 4.51 -1.38
C HIS A 85 -21.82 5.55 -0.30
#